data_cdf75ba9de7b6569e447014bbfc878af
#
_entry.id   cdf75ba9de7b6569e447014bbfc878af
#
_cell.length_a   1.000
_cell.length_b   1.000
_cell.length_c   1.000
_cell.angle_alpha   90.00
_cell.angle_beta   90.00
_cell.angle_gamma   90.00
#
_symmetry.space_group_name_H-M   'P 1'
#
loop_
_entity.id
_entity.type
_entity.pdbx_description
1 polymer ?
#
loop_
_entity_poly.entity_id
_entity_poly.type
_entity_poly.pdbx_seq_one_letter_code
_entity_poly.pdbx_strand_id
1 'polypeptide(L)'
;ISKMIANRIFRFLKYIWQVMIIFVPIDFILGVTKVNLTSSWTIQYDFESIILSMLGFEKYNGEWWFVMPYIFLLIMTPLMFRFLQRKKADFFTDFLVVLGIALFSLYGIPKLMSYDMLIDFKGTVWGILLCNVVYLLPIYLFGMIFAKYQVFSYYHQILPKGILSYPVLLFVAAAGFYMRYKLGSSYDFFLVGPMIYACVMLIKKIPGVIWVSKKAGRYITFVWLIHSFYVFQFGQKFIYSFGNPILIFIVLAVVSFASAAAVYWLFTGLSKGVKKIRCFHNRTV
;
A
#
# COMPACT_ATOMS: atom_id res chain seq x y z
N ILE A 1 5.51 -22.19 -2.26
CA ILE A 1 5.45 -20.89 -1.53
C ILE A 1 6.51 -19.93 -2.09
N SER A 2 7.79 -20.30 -2.19
CA SER A 2 8.87 -19.43 -2.65
C SER A 2 8.63 -18.86 -4.06
N LYS A 3 8.24 -19.68 -5.02
CA LYS A 3 7.92 -19.24 -6.41
C LYS A 3 6.74 -18.27 -6.45
N MET A 4 5.74 -18.46 -5.59
CA MET A 4 4.59 -17.56 -5.49
C MET A 4 5.00 -16.18 -4.94
N ILE A 5 5.85 -16.16 -3.91
CA ILE A 5 6.37 -14.92 -3.32
C ILE A 5 7.24 -14.18 -4.33
N ALA A 6 8.20 -14.87 -4.97
CA ALA A 6 9.05 -14.28 -6.01
C ALA A 6 8.20 -13.66 -7.15
N ASN A 7 7.18 -14.37 -7.63
CA ASN A 7 6.26 -13.84 -8.65
C ASN A 7 5.48 -12.61 -8.18
N ARG A 8 5.11 -12.53 -6.89
CA ARG A 8 4.45 -11.34 -6.31
C ARG A 8 5.40 -10.15 -6.26
N ILE A 9 6.61 -10.35 -5.77
CA ILE A 9 7.64 -9.31 -5.67
C ILE A 9 7.96 -8.79 -7.08
N PHE A 10 8.25 -9.69 -8.03
CA PHE A 10 8.57 -9.29 -9.40
C PHE A 10 7.42 -8.52 -10.07
N ARG A 11 6.18 -8.97 -9.88
CA ARG A 11 5.00 -8.26 -10.40
C ARG A 11 4.86 -6.86 -9.82
N PHE A 12 5.12 -6.72 -8.53
CA PHE A 12 5.04 -5.43 -7.84
C PHE A 12 6.15 -4.47 -8.31
N LEU A 13 7.41 -4.93 -8.36
CA LEU A 13 8.52 -4.14 -8.91
C LEU A 13 8.28 -3.75 -10.37
N LYS A 14 7.72 -4.66 -11.17
CA LYS A 14 7.35 -4.36 -12.56
C LYS A 14 6.39 -3.17 -12.66
N TYR A 15 5.41 -3.05 -11.77
CA TYR A 15 4.50 -1.89 -11.76
C TYR A 15 5.25 -0.59 -11.42
N ILE A 16 6.17 -0.63 -10.46
CA ILE A 16 7.04 0.49 -10.13
C ILE A 16 7.86 0.91 -11.35
N TRP A 17 8.53 -0.03 -12.02
CA TRP A 17 9.31 0.25 -13.23
C TRP A 17 8.47 0.87 -14.35
N GLN A 18 7.26 0.36 -14.56
CA GLN A 18 6.34 0.91 -15.56
C GLN A 18 5.96 2.36 -15.28
N VAL A 19 5.75 2.70 -14.00
CA VAL A 19 5.47 4.09 -13.60
C VAL A 19 6.72 4.94 -13.75
N MET A 20 7.89 4.48 -13.27
CA MET A 20 9.14 5.24 -13.36
C MET A 20 9.55 5.54 -14.80
N ILE A 21 9.42 4.58 -15.72
CA ILE A 21 9.75 4.76 -17.14
C ILE A 21 8.97 5.94 -17.77
N ILE A 22 7.78 6.23 -17.28
CA ILE A 22 6.93 7.31 -17.79
C ILE A 22 7.14 8.60 -16.98
N PHE A 23 7.07 8.51 -15.66
CA PHE A 23 6.97 9.69 -14.79
C PHE A 23 8.32 10.33 -14.49
N VAL A 24 9.43 9.58 -14.46
CA VAL A 24 10.78 10.15 -14.29
C VAL A 24 11.15 11.08 -15.44
N PRO A 25 10.97 10.70 -16.74
CA PRO A 25 11.18 11.62 -17.84
C PRO A 25 10.24 12.83 -17.82
N ILE A 26 8.99 12.69 -17.40
CA ILE A 26 8.06 13.81 -17.27
C ILE A 26 8.54 14.81 -16.22
N ASP A 27 8.93 14.32 -15.04
CA ASP A 27 9.49 15.17 -13.98
C ASP A 27 10.74 15.92 -14.46
N PHE A 28 11.63 15.22 -15.19
CA PHE A 28 12.83 15.82 -15.75
C PHE A 28 12.50 16.92 -16.77
N ILE A 29 11.58 16.65 -17.72
CA ILE A 29 11.18 17.62 -18.77
C ILE A 29 10.48 18.84 -18.14
N LEU A 30 9.65 18.63 -17.12
CA LEU A 30 8.94 19.72 -16.45
C LEU A 30 9.83 20.50 -15.47
N GLY A 31 11.11 20.14 -15.33
CA GLY A 31 12.06 20.81 -14.47
C GLY A 31 11.66 20.78 -12.98
N VAL A 32 11.00 19.71 -12.56
CA VAL A 32 10.59 19.49 -11.15
C VAL A 32 11.83 19.20 -10.32
N THR A 33 12.72 20.19 -10.22
CA THR A 33 14.00 20.04 -9.56
C THR A 33 13.92 20.04 -8.04
N LYS A 34 12.88 20.64 -7.46
CA LYS A 34 12.69 20.69 -6.00
C LYS A 34 11.24 21.05 -5.71
N VAL A 35 10.47 20.12 -5.25
CA VAL A 35 9.17 20.43 -4.66
C VAL A 35 9.35 20.55 -3.16
N ASN A 36 9.66 21.75 -2.71
CA ASN A 36 9.61 22.11 -1.31
C ASN A 36 8.17 22.36 -0.90
N LEU A 37 7.49 21.30 -0.51
CA LEU A 37 6.15 21.42 0.03
C LEU A 37 6.07 20.50 1.24
N THR A 38 6.35 21.06 2.40
CA THR A 38 6.12 20.45 3.73
C THR A 38 6.76 19.09 3.99
N SER A 39 7.35 18.44 3.02
CA SER A 39 8.06 17.18 3.15
C SER A 39 9.54 17.35 2.82
N SER A 40 10.37 16.85 3.71
CA SER A 40 11.83 16.97 3.73
C SER A 40 12.57 16.18 2.64
N TRP A 41 11.95 15.91 1.47
CA TRP A 41 12.63 15.13 0.46
C TRP A 41 12.85 15.88 -0.84
N THR A 42 14.06 15.74 -1.31
CA THR A 42 14.49 16.21 -2.62
C THR A 42 14.47 15.06 -3.60
N ILE A 43 13.90 15.28 -4.77
CA ILE A 43 14.04 14.33 -5.89
C ILE A 43 15.49 14.43 -6.36
N GLN A 44 16.19 13.32 -6.36
CA GLN A 44 17.53 13.21 -6.91
C GLN A 44 17.44 12.55 -8.28
N TYR A 45 17.96 13.24 -9.30
CA TYR A 45 17.97 12.75 -10.69
C TYR A 45 19.28 12.07 -11.07
N ASP A 46 20.14 11.73 -10.09
CA ASP A 46 21.32 10.94 -10.35
C ASP A 46 20.95 9.49 -10.70
N PHE A 47 21.75 8.88 -11.55
CA PHE A 47 21.50 7.55 -12.08
C PHE A 47 21.45 6.48 -10.99
N GLU A 48 22.27 6.62 -9.95
CA GLU A 48 22.31 5.72 -8.81
C GLU A 48 20.99 5.74 -8.04
N SER A 49 20.49 6.92 -7.65
CA SER A 49 19.21 7.08 -6.95
C SER A 49 18.01 6.56 -7.75
N ILE A 50 18.04 6.74 -9.08
CA ILE A 50 16.98 6.18 -9.94
C ILE A 50 17.02 4.65 -9.89
N ILE A 51 18.19 4.01 -10.01
CA ILE A 51 18.31 2.55 -9.93
C ILE A 51 17.92 2.04 -8.55
N LEU A 52 18.38 2.66 -7.48
CA LEU A 52 18.03 2.28 -6.12
C LEU A 52 16.52 2.41 -5.87
N SER A 53 15.89 3.44 -6.44
CA SER A 53 14.43 3.61 -6.39
C SER A 53 13.69 2.54 -7.21
N MET A 54 14.22 2.13 -8.36
CA MET A 54 13.67 0.99 -9.13
C MET A 54 13.75 -0.34 -8.38
N LEU A 55 14.75 -0.50 -7.53
CA LEU A 55 14.91 -1.66 -6.65
C LEU A 55 14.10 -1.53 -5.34
N GLY A 56 13.57 -0.33 -5.06
CA GLY A 56 12.81 -0.02 -3.86
C GLY A 56 13.65 0.38 -2.65
N PHE A 57 14.98 0.50 -2.80
CA PHE A 57 15.88 0.90 -1.70
C PHE A 57 15.82 2.38 -1.41
N GLU A 58 15.62 3.20 -2.43
CA GLU A 58 15.39 4.63 -2.28
C GLU A 58 13.95 5.03 -2.64
N LYS A 59 13.62 6.27 -2.31
CA LYS A 59 12.28 6.82 -2.47
C LYS A 59 12.31 7.90 -3.54
N TYR A 60 12.22 7.52 -4.81
CA TYR A 60 11.96 8.52 -5.85
C TYR A 60 10.69 9.32 -5.54
N ASN A 61 9.70 8.61 -5.00
CA ASN A 61 8.46 9.18 -4.50
C ASN A 61 8.27 8.78 -3.02
N GLY A 62 8.08 9.75 -2.12
CA GLY A 62 8.07 9.50 -0.69
C GLY A 62 6.96 8.61 -0.20
N GLU A 63 5.85 8.55 -0.94
CA GLU A 63 4.78 7.60 -0.64
C GLU A 63 5.16 6.14 -0.89
N TRP A 64 6.32 5.89 -1.53
CA TRP A 64 6.83 4.53 -1.76
C TRP A 64 7.68 4.00 -0.61
N TRP A 65 7.70 4.69 0.53
CA TRP A 65 8.47 4.30 1.70
C TRP A 65 8.19 2.87 2.19
N PHE A 66 7.01 2.33 1.92
CA PHE A 66 6.62 1.00 2.35
C PHE A 66 7.03 -0.11 1.35
N VAL A 67 7.58 0.20 0.17
CA VAL A 67 7.91 -0.79 -0.86
C VAL A 67 8.89 -1.83 -0.34
N MET A 68 10.03 -1.41 0.18
CA MET A 68 11.02 -2.33 0.74
C MET A 68 10.54 -3.06 2.00
N PRO A 69 9.94 -2.40 3.00
CA PRO A 69 9.33 -3.10 4.12
C PRO A 69 8.30 -4.15 3.69
N TYR A 70 7.47 -3.86 2.70
CA TYR A 70 6.50 -4.82 2.17
C TYR A 70 7.16 -6.03 1.50
N ILE A 71 8.19 -5.82 0.68
CA ILE A 71 8.99 -6.90 0.07
C ILE A 71 9.62 -7.77 1.15
N PHE A 72 10.21 -7.15 2.18
CA PHE A 72 10.80 -7.86 3.31
C PHE A 72 9.77 -8.72 4.05
N LEU A 73 8.59 -8.16 4.36
CA LEU A 73 7.51 -8.91 5.01
C LEU A 73 7.00 -10.07 4.14
N LEU A 74 6.94 -9.89 2.81
CA LEU A 74 6.61 -10.99 1.89
C LEU A 74 7.64 -12.12 1.95
N ILE A 75 8.93 -11.80 2.00
CA ILE A 75 10.01 -12.79 2.14
C ILE A 75 9.88 -13.53 3.48
N MET A 76 9.56 -12.82 4.55
CA MET A 76 9.37 -13.38 5.89
C MET A 76 8.05 -14.14 6.08
N THR A 77 7.10 -14.03 5.14
CA THR A 77 5.78 -14.68 5.22
C THR A 77 5.84 -16.18 5.56
N PRO A 78 6.70 -17.02 4.94
CA PRO A 78 6.75 -18.44 5.26
C PRO A 78 7.14 -18.71 6.72
N LEU A 79 8.04 -17.92 7.27
CA LEU A 79 8.45 -18.02 8.67
C LEU A 79 7.31 -17.64 9.61
N MET A 80 6.66 -16.50 9.34
CA MET A 80 5.50 -16.04 10.10
C MET A 80 4.33 -17.03 10.03
N PHE A 81 4.10 -17.60 8.87
CA PHE A 81 3.07 -18.60 8.67
C PHE A 81 3.32 -19.86 9.48
N ARG A 82 4.56 -20.38 9.49
CA ARG A 82 4.96 -21.51 10.36
C ARG A 82 4.76 -21.18 11.84
N PHE A 83 5.11 -19.96 12.25
CA PHE A 83 4.89 -19.51 13.61
C PHE A 83 3.42 -19.51 14.02
N LEU A 84 2.52 -19.06 13.14
CA LEU A 84 1.07 -19.06 13.39
C LEU A 84 0.43 -20.45 13.25
N GLN A 85 1.05 -21.42 12.58
CA GLN A 85 0.54 -22.80 12.41
C GLN A 85 0.89 -23.74 13.57
N ARG A 86 1.32 -23.27 14.72
CA ARG A 86 1.60 -24.11 15.89
C ARG A 86 0.37 -24.96 16.27
N LYS A 87 0.60 -26.24 16.60
CA LYS A 87 -0.47 -27.23 16.85
C LYS A 87 -1.45 -26.88 17.98
N LYS A 88 -1.05 -26.01 18.92
CA LYS A 88 -1.87 -25.61 20.08
C LYS A 88 -2.34 -24.15 20.02
N ALA A 89 -2.20 -23.46 18.90
CA ALA A 89 -2.56 -22.05 18.78
C ALA A 89 -4.07 -21.93 18.49
N ASP A 90 -4.81 -21.32 19.39
CA ASP A 90 -6.16 -20.81 19.21
C ASP A 90 -6.17 -19.33 18.82
N PHE A 91 -7.34 -18.81 18.48
CA PHE A 91 -7.50 -17.40 18.10
C PHE A 91 -7.02 -16.45 19.20
N PHE A 92 -7.39 -16.72 20.44
CA PHE A 92 -7.08 -15.82 21.57
C PHE A 92 -5.58 -15.77 21.84
N THR A 93 -4.92 -16.93 21.84
CA THR A 93 -3.47 -17.02 22.01
C THR A 93 -2.72 -16.30 20.89
N ASP A 94 -3.09 -16.53 19.62
CA ASP A 94 -2.45 -15.85 18.51
C ASP A 94 -2.72 -14.33 18.54
N PHE A 95 -3.93 -13.93 18.90
CA PHE A 95 -4.30 -12.53 19.07
C PHE A 95 -3.45 -11.85 20.13
N LEU A 96 -3.30 -12.45 21.33
CA LEU A 96 -2.49 -11.90 22.41
C LEU A 96 -1.01 -11.79 22.02
N VAL A 97 -0.47 -12.79 21.34
CA VAL A 97 0.92 -12.77 20.87
C VAL A 97 1.13 -11.62 19.86
N VAL A 98 0.25 -11.49 18.88
CA VAL A 98 0.38 -10.41 17.88
C VAL A 98 0.10 -9.04 18.51
N LEU A 99 -0.80 -8.95 19.48
CA LEU A 99 -1.01 -7.73 20.27
C LEU A 99 0.25 -7.36 21.06
N GLY A 100 0.92 -8.31 21.69
CA GLY A 100 2.19 -8.09 22.38
C GLY A 100 3.29 -7.58 21.41
N ILE A 101 3.40 -8.17 20.21
CA ILE A 101 4.30 -7.70 19.14
C ILE A 101 3.94 -6.26 18.74
N ALA A 102 2.64 -5.96 18.59
CA ALA A 102 2.18 -4.63 18.22
C ALA A 102 2.53 -3.58 19.29
N LEU A 103 2.27 -3.88 20.55
CA LEU A 103 2.61 -2.98 21.66
C LEU A 103 4.12 -2.78 21.79
N PHE A 104 4.91 -3.84 21.60
CA PHE A 104 6.37 -3.73 21.57
C PHE A 104 6.85 -2.88 20.38
N SER A 105 6.25 -3.04 19.21
CA SER A 105 6.55 -2.22 18.03
C SER A 105 6.25 -0.74 18.26
N LEU A 106 5.14 -0.42 18.94
CA LEU A 106 4.71 0.95 19.18
C LEU A 106 5.51 1.65 20.31
N TYR A 107 5.83 0.93 21.37
CA TYR A 107 6.40 1.54 22.57
C TYR A 107 7.83 1.08 22.85
N GLY A 108 8.12 -0.20 22.63
CA GLY A 108 9.43 -0.78 22.90
C GLY A 108 10.49 -0.33 21.90
N ILE A 109 10.21 -0.46 20.61
CA ILE A 109 11.19 -0.11 19.55
C ILE A 109 11.52 1.38 19.55
N PRO A 110 10.58 2.34 19.59
CA PRO A 110 10.91 3.76 19.69
C PRO A 110 11.79 4.08 20.90
N LYS A 111 11.49 3.46 22.04
CA LYS A 111 12.30 3.61 23.26
C LYS A 111 13.70 3.02 23.08
N LEU A 112 13.83 1.85 22.48
CA LEU A 112 15.15 1.25 22.19
C LEU A 112 15.95 2.14 21.23
N MET A 113 15.31 2.66 20.18
CA MET A 113 15.94 3.53 19.17
C MET A 113 16.21 4.96 19.67
N SER A 114 15.86 5.30 20.91
CA SER A 114 16.22 6.57 21.55
C SER A 114 17.53 6.51 22.34
N TYR A 115 18.14 5.33 22.52
CA TYR A 115 19.44 5.22 23.15
C TYR A 115 20.56 5.72 22.21
N ASP A 116 21.52 6.46 22.73
CA ASP A 116 22.59 7.12 21.96
C ASP A 116 23.32 6.15 21.02
N MET A 117 23.60 4.94 21.48
CA MET A 117 24.26 3.88 20.68
C MET A 117 23.49 3.47 19.42
N LEU A 118 22.17 3.69 19.36
CA LEU A 118 21.29 3.30 18.23
C LEU A 118 20.83 4.49 17.40
N ILE A 119 21.13 5.73 17.81
CA ILE A 119 20.72 6.94 17.08
C ILE A 119 21.37 6.97 15.71
N ASP A 120 22.67 6.71 15.61
CA ASP A 120 23.40 6.68 14.34
C ASP A 120 22.90 5.56 13.43
N PHE A 121 22.66 4.36 14.00
CA PHE A 121 22.07 3.27 13.25
C PHE A 121 20.68 3.61 12.69
N LYS A 122 19.82 4.28 13.48
CA LYS A 122 18.49 4.70 13.05
C LYS A 122 18.53 5.60 11.82
N GLY A 123 19.57 6.42 11.66
CA GLY A 123 19.81 7.28 10.50
C GLY A 123 20.26 6.52 9.25
N THR A 124 20.73 5.29 9.38
CA THR A 124 21.16 4.49 8.24
C THR A 124 19.97 3.93 7.44
N VAL A 125 20.21 3.56 6.17
CA VAL A 125 19.21 2.89 5.30
C VAL A 125 18.63 1.63 5.97
N TRP A 126 19.49 0.83 6.62
CA TRP A 126 19.07 -0.37 7.33
C TRP A 126 18.26 -0.08 8.59
N GLY A 127 18.61 0.95 9.34
CA GLY A 127 17.85 1.39 10.51
C GLY A 127 16.46 1.90 10.12
N ILE A 128 16.38 2.71 9.08
CA ILE A 128 15.10 3.20 8.52
C ILE A 128 14.25 2.01 8.02
N LEU A 129 14.85 1.07 7.28
CA LEU A 129 14.15 -0.14 6.82
C LEU A 129 13.61 -0.94 7.99
N LEU A 130 14.43 -1.21 9.01
CA LEU A 130 14.03 -1.96 10.20
C LEU A 130 12.86 -1.27 10.93
N CYS A 131 12.94 0.03 11.16
CA CYS A 131 11.86 0.80 11.79
C CYS A 131 10.55 0.69 11.00
N ASN A 132 10.62 0.81 9.68
CA ASN A 132 9.44 0.71 8.81
C ASN A 132 8.87 -0.72 8.77
N VAL A 133 9.73 -1.75 8.76
CA VAL A 133 9.30 -3.16 8.85
C VAL A 133 8.60 -3.42 10.17
N VAL A 134 9.16 -2.96 11.27
CA VAL A 134 8.59 -3.13 12.61
C VAL A 134 7.25 -2.38 12.74
N TYR A 135 7.14 -1.21 12.14
CA TYR A 135 5.87 -0.46 12.09
C TYR A 135 4.77 -1.20 11.32
N LEU A 136 5.10 -1.83 10.18
CA LEU A 136 4.13 -2.55 9.35
C LEU A 136 3.85 -3.98 9.82
N LEU A 137 4.75 -4.57 10.60
CA LEU A 137 4.66 -5.97 11.06
C LEU A 137 3.35 -6.29 11.80
N PRO A 138 2.86 -5.47 12.75
CA PRO A 138 1.59 -5.71 13.43
C PRO A 138 0.42 -5.79 12.45
N ILE A 139 0.31 -4.83 11.52
CA ILE A 139 -0.77 -4.78 10.52
C ILE A 139 -0.74 -6.05 9.66
N TYR A 140 0.45 -6.48 9.26
CA TYR A 140 0.65 -7.68 8.46
C TYR A 140 0.23 -8.96 9.22
N LEU A 141 0.67 -9.11 10.48
CA LEU A 141 0.34 -10.26 11.33
C LEU A 141 -1.15 -10.32 11.67
N PHE A 142 -1.79 -9.17 11.96
CA PHE A 142 -3.24 -9.12 12.16
C PHE A 142 -3.99 -9.57 10.89
N GLY A 143 -3.53 -9.13 9.70
CA GLY A 143 -4.07 -9.61 8.43
C GLY A 143 -3.96 -11.13 8.27
N MET A 144 -2.84 -11.74 8.68
CA MET A 144 -2.66 -13.18 8.67
C MET A 144 -3.59 -13.91 9.65
N ILE A 145 -3.76 -13.39 10.87
CA ILE A 145 -4.71 -13.94 11.85
C ILE A 145 -6.14 -13.86 11.32
N PHE A 146 -6.54 -12.72 10.78
CA PHE A 146 -7.87 -12.53 10.20
C PHE A 146 -8.15 -13.53 9.08
N ALA A 147 -7.15 -13.81 8.25
CA ALA A 147 -7.26 -14.84 7.21
C ALA A 147 -7.30 -16.26 7.78
N LYS A 148 -6.43 -16.59 8.75
CA LYS A 148 -6.36 -17.92 9.39
C LYS A 148 -7.68 -18.30 10.06
N TYR A 149 -8.27 -17.37 10.82
CA TYR A 149 -9.49 -17.61 11.61
C TYR A 149 -10.77 -17.15 10.91
N GLN A 150 -10.67 -16.75 9.64
CA GLN A 150 -11.82 -16.31 8.84
C GLN A 150 -12.67 -15.22 9.54
N VAL A 151 -12.03 -14.26 10.20
CA VAL A 151 -12.68 -13.26 11.04
C VAL A 151 -13.78 -12.49 10.29
N PHE A 152 -13.59 -12.20 9.00
CA PHE A 152 -14.60 -11.51 8.20
C PHE A 152 -15.85 -12.39 7.95
N SER A 153 -15.69 -13.71 7.88
CA SER A 153 -16.82 -14.63 7.80
C SER A 153 -17.61 -14.65 9.11
N TYR A 154 -16.92 -14.62 10.24
CA TYR A 154 -17.53 -14.47 11.55
C TYR A 154 -18.27 -13.14 11.70
N TYR A 155 -17.67 -12.01 11.29
CA TYR A 155 -18.37 -10.72 11.28
C TYR A 155 -19.65 -10.78 10.44
N HIS A 156 -19.63 -11.49 9.31
CA HIS A 156 -20.81 -11.65 8.47
C HIS A 156 -21.94 -12.44 9.14
N GLN A 157 -21.60 -13.42 9.99
CA GLN A 157 -22.58 -14.23 10.74
C GLN A 157 -23.26 -13.45 11.85
N ILE A 158 -22.50 -12.60 12.58
CA ILE A 158 -23.04 -11.80 13.71
C ILE A 158 -23.73 -10.50 13.26
N LEU A 159 -23.48 -10.05 12.02
CA LEU A 159 -24.09 -8.85 11.50
C LEU A 159 -25.61 -9.01 11.39
N PRO A 160 -26.44 -8.08 11.92
CA PRO A 160 -27.87 -8.10 11.75
C PRO A 160 -28.25 -8.19 10.26
N LYS A 161 -29.30 -8.96 9.96
CA LYS A 161 -29.79 -9.11 8.58
C LYS A 161 -30.70 -7.94 8.18
N GLY A 162 -30.83 -7.74 6.87
CA GLY A 162 -31.73 -6.72 6.33
C GLY A 162 -31.32 -5.29 6.63
N ILE A 163 -32.30 -4.44 6.89
CA ILE A 163 -32.14 -2.99 7.06
C ILE A 163 -31.35 -2.63 8.32
N LEU A 164 -31.44 -3.44 9.38
CA LEU A 164 -30.73 -3.22 10.64
C LEU A 164 -29.19 -3.31 10.50
N SER A 165 -28.71 -3.93 9.43
CA SER A 165 -27.26 -3.96 9.18
C SER A 165 -26.67 -2.59 8.80
N TYR A 166 -27.45 -1.66 8.25
CA TYR A 166 -26.96 -0.34 7.85
C TYR A 166 -26.48 0.52 9.04
N PRO A 167 -27.30 0.73 10.10
CA PRO A 167 -26.84 1.54 11.23
C PRO A 167 -25.63 0.92 11.95
N VAL A 168 -25.55 -0.42 12.05
CA VAL A 168 -24.39 -1.09 12.65
C VAL A 168 -23.14 -0.85 11.81
N LEU A 169 -23.21 -1.04 10.50
CA LEU A 169 -22.06 -0.82 9.61
C LEU A 169 -21.62 0.65 9.58
N LEU A 170 -22.59 1.59 9.55
CA LEU A 170 -22.29 3.01 9.62
C LEU A 170 -21.64 3.38 10.94
N PHE A 171 -22.14 2.85 12.06
CA PHE A 171 -21.53 3.07 13.38
C PHE A 171 -20.10 2.54 13.43
N VAL A 172 -19.85 1.31 12.98
CA VAL A 172 -18.49 0.73 12.96
C VAL A 172 -17.54 1.53 12.08
N ALA A 173 -18.00 1.95 10.90
CA ALA A 173 -17.19 2.78 10.01
C ALA A 173 -16.90 4.15 10.63
N ALA A 174 -17.94 4.87 11.13
CA ALA A 174 -17.79 6.19 11.74
C ALA A 174 -16.93 6.16 13.00
N ALA A 175 -17.16 5.18 13.88
CA ALA A 175 -16.34 4.96 15.08
C ALA A 175 -14.88 4.67 14.72
N GLY A 176 -14.64 3.82 13.71
CA GLY A 176 -13.29 3.52 13.20
C GLY A 176 -12.57 4.77 12.68
N PHE A 177 -13.22 5.59 11.86
CA PHE A 177 -12.66 6.86 11.38
C PHE A 177 -12.41 7.85 12.51
N TYR A 178 -13.35 7.98 13.44
CA TYR A 178 -13.18 8.86 14.60
C TYR A 178 -12.03 8.42 15.51
N MET A 179 -11.95 7.13 15.82
CA MET A 179 -10.85 6.59 16.63
C MET A 179 -9.50 6.78 15.92
N ARG A 180 -9.43 6.53 14.61
CA ARG A 180 -8.23 6.76 13.82
C ARG A 180 -7.82 8.23 13.81
N TYR A 181 -8.78 9.14 13.72
CA TYR A 181 -8.51 10.59 13.84
C TYR A 181 -7.94 10.96 15.22
N LYS A 182 -8.44 10.38 16.30
CA LYS A 182 -7.98 10.67 17.68
C LYS A 182 -6.67 9.98 18.03
N LEU A 183 -6.50 8.72 17.65
CA LEU A 183 -5.36 7.88 18.05
C LEU A 183 -4.20 7.92 17.03
N GLY A 184 -4.45 8.40 15.82
CA GLY A 184 -3.48 8.37 14.74
C GLY A 184 -3.35 6.99 14.09
N SER A 185 -2.40 6.89 13.14
CA SER A 185 -2.15 5.66 12.36
C SER A 185 -1.48 4.54 13.15
N SER A 186 -0.95 4.82 14.33
CA SER A 186 -0.25 3.82 15.15
C SER A 186 -1.13 2.64 15.57
N TYR A 187 -2.45 2.83 15.61
CA TYR A 187 -3.41 1.80 16.00
C TYR A 187 -4.16 1.18 14.80
N ASP A 188 -3.72 1.47 13.58
CA ASP A 188 -4.33 0.93 12.35
C ASP A 188 -4.36 -0.61 12.34
N PHE A 189 -3.41 -1.29 12.98
CA PHE A 189 -3.39 -2.75 13.09
C PHE A 189 -4.66 -3.33 13.72
N PHE A 190 -5.32 -2.60 14.60
CA PHE A 190 -6.56 -3.01 15.28
C PHE A 190 -7.81 -2.43 14.60
N LEU A 191 -7.76 -1.17 14.16
CA LEU A 191 -8.92 -0.43 13.64
C LEU A 191 -9.26 -0.78 12.20
N VAL A 192 -8.25 -1.05 11.37
CA VAL A 192 -8.42 -1.17 9.91
C VAL A 192 -9.28 -2.38 9.52
N GLY A 193 -9.16 -3.51 10.21
CA GLY A 193 -9.92 -4.71 9.88
C GLY A 193 -11.44 -4.51 9.95
N PRO A 194 -12.02 -4.15 11.11
CA PRO A 194 -13.44 -3.88 11.26
C PRO A 194 -13.93 -2.73 10.35
N MET A 195 -13.12 -1.67 10.22
CA MET A 195 -13.44 -0.50 9.40
C MET A 195 -13.55 -0.87 7.92
N ILE A 196 -12.56 -1.59 7.37
CA ILE A 196 -12.60 -2.07 5.97
C ILE A 196 -13.80 -2.98 5.76
N TYR A 197 -14.08 -3.91 6.69
CA TYR A 197 -15.24 -4.78 6.59
C TYR A 197 -16.53 -3.97 6.49
N ALA A 198 -16.74 -3.00 7.39
CA ALA A 198 -17.92 -2.15 7.40
C ALA A 198 -18.05 -1.35 6.10
N CYS A 199 -16.98 -0.68 5.65
CA CYS A 199 -16.97 0.07 4.40
C CYS A 199 -17.29 -0.81 3.18
N VAL A 200 -16.67 -1.98 3.07
CA VAL A 200 -16.91 -2.92 1.95
C VAL A 200 -18.36 -3.42 1.96
N MET A 201 -18.92 -3.73 3.13
CA MET A 201 -20.31 -4.19 3.24
C MET A 201 -21.32 -3.08 2.92
N LEU A 202 -21.05 -1.82 3.29
CA LEU A 202 -21.87 -0.64 2.89
C LEU A 202 -21.80 -0.44 1.38
N ILE A 203 -20.60 -0.44 0.81
CA ILE A 203 -20.38 -0.24 -0.63
C ILE A 203 -21.08 -1.33 -1.45
N LYS A 204 -21.05 -2.59 -0.99
CA LYS A 204 -21.75 -3.69 -1.68
C LYS A 204 -23.27 -3.49 -1.79
N LYS A 205 -23.86 -2.68 -0.93
CA LYS A 205 -25.30 -2.40 -0.94
C LYS A 205 -25.71 -1.31 -1.96
N ILE A 206 -24.72 -0.60 -2.54
CA ILE A 206 -24.96 0.43 -3.55
C ILE A 206 -24.99 -0.24 -4.94
N PRO A 207 -26.11 -0.14 -5.68
CA PRO A 207 -26.21 -0.71 -7.02
C PRO A 207 -25.10 -0.21 -7.96
N GLY A 208 -24.54 -1.10 -8.75
CA GLY A 208 -23.50 -0.77 -9.75
C GLY A 208 -22.09 -0.59 -9.19
N VAL A 209 -21.90 -0.27 -7.90
CA VAL A 209 -20.57 0.01 -7.32
C VAL A 209 -19.67 -1.22 -7.37
N ILE A 210 -20.22 -2.44 -7.18
CA ILE A 210 -19.42 -3.67 -7.31
C ILE A 210 -18.82 -3.79 -8.73
N TRP A 211 -19.60 -3.48 -9.76
CA TRP A 211 -19.13 -3.53 -11.14
C TRP A 211 -18.02 -2.49 -11.39
N VAL A 212 -18.22 -1.25 -10.94
CA VAL A 212 -17.22 -0.18 -11.01
C VAL A 212 -15.95 -0.59 -10.25
N SER A 213 -16.08 -1.07 -9.01
CA SER A 213 -14.95 -1.50 -8.17
C SER A 213 -14.15 -2.64 -8.80
N LYS A 214 -14.82 -3.62 -9.42
CA LYS A 214 -14.14 -4.71 -10.15
C LYS A 214 -13.34 -4.20 -11.36
N LYS A 215 -13.88 -3.21 -12.09
CA LYS A 215 -13.17 -2.61 -13.23
C LYS A 215 -12.02 -1.70 -12.76
N ALA A 216 -12.28 -0.86 -11.76
CA ALA A 216 -11.29 0.05 -11.18
C ALA A 216 -10.15 -0.72 -10.48
N GLY A 217 -10.45 -1.85 -9.84
CA GLY A 217 -9.50 -2.65 -9.09
C GLY A 217 -8.27 -3.08 -9.87
N ARG A 218 -8.37 -3.24 -11.21
CA ARG A 218 -7.21 -3.56 -12.07
C ARG A 218 -6.20 -2.43 -12.19
N TYR A 219 -6.62 -1.19 -11.93
CA TYR A 219 -5.78 0.00 -12.03
C TYR A 219 -5.28 0.48 -10.66
N ILE A 220 -5.82 -0.03 -9.55
CA ILE A 220 -5.63 0.52 -8.21
C ILE A 220 -4.15 0.59 -7.79
N THR A 221 -3.33 -0.39 -8.17
CA THR A 221 -1.89 -0.38 -7.88
C THR A 221 -1.19 0.76 -8.60
N PHE A 222 -1.56 1.01 -9.86
CA PHE A 222 -1.03 2.16 -10.60
C PHE A 222 -1.54 3.49 -10.05
N VAL A 223 -2.83 3.57 -9.70
CA VAL A 223 -3.41 4.75 -9.04
C VAL A 223 -2.62 5.10 -7.80
N TRP A 224 -2.36 4.09 -6.95
CA TRP A 224 -1.58 4.29 -5.73
C TRP A 224 -0.14 4.73 -6.02
N LEU A 225 0.52 4.17 -7.03
CA LEU A 225 1.89 4.56 -7.41
C LEU A 225 1.96 5.98 -8.01
N ILE A 226 0.91 6.43 -8.67
CA ILE A 226 0.90 7.64 -9.50
C ILE A 226 0.35 8.87 -8.76
N HIS A 227 -0.66 8.71 -7.86
CA HIS A 227 -1.38 9.85 -7.26
C HIS A 227 -0.46 10.87 -6.59
N SER A 228 0.63 10.41 -6.00
CA SER A 228 1.58 11.25 -5.29
C SER A 228 2.39 12.19 -6.21
N PHE A 229 2.56 11.86 -7.49
CA PHE A 229 3.11 12.79 -8.48
C PHE A 229 2.22 14.02 -8.67
N TYR A 230 0.91 13.83 -8.55
CA TYR A 230 -0.06 14.92 -8.63
C TYR A 230 -0.22 15.69 -7.33
N VAL A 231 -0.05 15.02 -6.18
CA VAL A 231 -0.19 15.64 -4.85
C VAL A 231 1.07 16.43 -4.48
N PHE A 232 2.26 15.90 -4.75
CA PHE A 232 3.52 16.40 -4.20
C PHE A 232 4.53 16.88 -5.25
N GLN A 233 4.28 16.63 -6.54
CA GLN A 233 5.21 16.96 -7.61
C GLN A 233 4.55 17.87 -8.66
N PHE A 234 4.73 17.59 -9.94
CA PHE A 234 4.34 18.48 -11.02
C PHE A 234 2.84 18.83 -11.05
N GLY A 235 1.96 17.97 -10.56
CA GLY A 235 0.52 18.19 -10.57
C GLY A 235 -0.01 19.07 -9.44
N GLN A 236 0.81 19.38 -8.44
CA GLN A 236 0.36 20.01 -7.21
C GLN A 236 -0.33 21.35 -7.42
N LYS A 237 0.30 22.28 -8.16
CA LYS A 237 -0.28 23.60 -8.41
C LYS A 237 -1.64 23.48 -9.09
N PHE A 238 -1.80 22.56 -10.03
CA PHE A 238 -3.05 22.29 -10.71
C PHE A 238 -4.11 21.72 -9.77
N ILE A 239 -3.77 20.67 -9.03
CA ILE A 239 -4.72 20.00 -8.13
C ILE A 239 -5.24 20.93 -7.03
N TYR A 240 -4.36 21.70 -6.41
CA TYR A 240 -4.76 22.58 -5.30
C TYR A 240 -5.33 23.92 -5.75
N SER A 241 -5.24 24.29 -7.03
CA SER A 241 -5.87 25.51 -7.57
C SER A 241 -7.39 25.53 -7.44
N PHE A 242 -8.02 24.36 -7.29
CA PHE A 242 -9.48 24.25 -7.11
C PHE A 242 -9.99 24.78 -5.77
N GLY A 243 -9.13 24.93 -4.74
CA GLY A 243 -9.46 25.53 -3.45
C GLY A 243 -10.51 24.79 -2.60
N ASN A 244 -11.33 23.92 -3.19
CA ASN A 244 -12.35 23.14 -2.50
C ASN A 244 -11.88 21.70 -2.28
N PRO A 245 -11.85 21.18 -1.04
CA PRO A 245 -11.35 19.83 -0.74
C PRO A 245 -12.05 18.70 -1.51
N ILE A 246 -13.36 18.82 -1.76
CA ILE A 246 -14.12 17.81 -2.50
C ILE A 246 -13.74 17.82 -3.97
N LEU A 247 -13.59 19.00 -4.58
CA LEU A 247 -13.14 19.14 -5.98
C LEU A 247 -11.70 18.65 -6.12
N ILE A 248 -10.81 19.02 -5.19
CA ILE A 248 -9.43 18.52 -5.14
C ILE A 248 -9.41 17.00 -5.16
N PHE A 249 -10.20 16.36 -4.29
CA PHE A 249 -10.29 14.91 -4.22
C PHE A 249 -10.81 14.28 -5.52
N ILE A 250 -11.89 14.83 -6.09
CA ILE A 250 -12.49 14.32 -7.34
C ILE A 250 -11.49 14.45 -8.49
N VAL A 251 -10.88 15.63 -8.67
CA VAL A 251 -9.92 15.86 -9.75
C VAL A 251 -8.71 14.97 -9.59
N LEU A 252 -8.16 14.86 -8.38
CA LEU A 252 -7.04 13.95 -8.08
C LEU A 252 -7.39 12.50 -8.41
N ALA A 253 -8.58 12.03 -8.02
CA ALA A 253 -9.03 10.68 -8.33
C ALA A 253 -9.14 10.47 -9.86
N VAL A 254 -9.82 11.38 -10.57
CA VAL A 254 -10.02 11.30 -12.02
C VAL A 254 -8.67 11.25 -12.75
N VAL A 255 -7.77 12.19 -12.45
CA VAL A 255 -6.46 12.29 -13.12
C VAL A 255 -5.60 11.06 -12.81
N SER A 256 -5.59 10.60 -11.55
CA SER A 256 -4.84 9.40 -11.15
C SER A 256 -5.36 8.13 -11.82
N PHE A 257 -6.68 7.95 -11.91
CA PHE A 257 -7.28 6.81 -12.62
C PHE A 257 -7.06 6.87 -14.12
N ALA A 258 -7.18 8.05 -14.75
CA ALA A 258 -6.91 8.24 -16.17
C ALA A 258 -5.45 7.89 -16.52
N SER A 259 -4.50 8.41 -15.74
CA SER A 259 -3.08 8.12 -15.90
C SER A 259 -2.76 6.64 -15.65
N ALA A 260 -3.33 6.05 -14.61
CA ALA A 260 -3.19 4.61 -14.33
C ALA A 260 -3.72 3.73 -15.47
N ALA A 261 -4.85 4.11 -16.07
CA ALA A 261 -5.40 3.42 -17.23
C ALA A 261 -4.48 3.57 -18.45
N ALA A 262 -3.96 4.77 -18.71
CA ALA A 262 -3.03 5.03 -19.81
C ALA A 262 -1.75 4.18 -19.68
N VAL A 263 -1.11 4.15 -18.50
CA VAL A 263 0.06 3.29 -18.21
C VAL A 263 -0.28 1.82 -18.43
N TYR A 264 -1.39 1.35 -17.87
CA TYR A 264 -1.81 -0.04 -18.02
C TYR A 264 -2.01 -0.45 -19.47
N TRP A 265 -2.71 0.36 -20.26
CA TRP A 265 -2.99 0.06 -21.67
C TRP A 265 -1.73 0.13 -22.52
N LEU A 266 -0.84 1.11 -22.29
CA LEU A 266 0.44 1.22 -22.98
C LEU A 266 1.27 -0.05 -22.82
N PHE A 267 1.53 -0.49 -21.59
CA PHE A 267 2.36 -1.68 -21.35
C PHE A 267 1.66 -3.00 -21.71
N THR A 268 0.33 -3.05 -21.65
CA THR A 268 -0.43 -4.20 -22.14
C THR A 268 -0.34 -4.30 -23.66
N GLY A 269 -0.45 -3.19 -24.36
CA GLY A 269 -0.28 -3.11 -25.81
C GLY A 269 1.11 -3.53 -26.28
N LEU A 270 2.15 -2.96 -25.64
CA LEU A 270 3.55 -3.34 -25.91
C LEU A 270 3.80 -4.83 -25.69
N SER A 271 3.28 -5.40 -24.59
CA SER A 271 3.47 -6.83 -24.30
C SER A 271 2.77 -7.75 -25.32
N LYS A 272 1.62 -7.34 -25.86
CA LYS A 272 0.92 -8.07 -26.94
C LYS A 272 1.70 -7.98 -28.25
N GLY A 273 2.24 -6.81 -28.59
CA GLY A 273 3.08 -6.59 -29.77
C GLY A 273 4.31 -7.48 -29.76
N VAL A 274 5.06 -7.50 -28.66
CA VAL A 274 6.25 -8.35 -28.51
C VAL A 274 5.92 -9.84 -28.64
N LYS A 275 4.79 -10.30 -28.04
CA LYS A 275 4.34 -11.69 -28.21
C LYS A 275 4.02 -12.04 -29.66
N LYS A 276 3.38 -11.13 -30.40
CA LYS A 276 3.05 -11.33 -31.80
C LYS A 276 4.31 -11.45 -32.66
N ILE A 277 5.29 -10.59 -32.46
CA ILE A 277 6.59 -10.63 -33.14
C ILE A 277 7.32 -11.97 -32.87
N ARG A 278 7.36 -12.40 -31.60
CA ARG A 278 8.00 -13.65 -31.20
C ARG A 278 7.32 -14.90 -31.81
N CYS A 279 5.99 -14.89 -31.88
CA CYS A 279 5.25 -15.95 -32.57
C CYS A 279 5.49 -15.97 -34.10
N PHE A 280 5.72 -14.81 -34.70
CA PHE A 280 6.05 -14.72 -36.13
C PHE A 280 7.45 -15.27 -36.40
N HIS A 281 8.43 -14.88 -35.60
CA HIS A 281 9.83 -15.34 -35.73
C HIS A 281 9.95 -16.87 -35.57
N ASN A 282 9.23 -17.47 -34.61
CA ASN A 282 9.24 -18.93 -34.42
C ASN A 282 8.49 -19.74 -35.49
N ARG A 283 7.80 -19.08 -36.42
CA ARG A 283 7.16 -19.75 -37.58
C ARG A 283 8.01 -19.68 -38.85
N THR A 284 9.05 -18.84 -38.84
CA THR A 284 9.96 -18.61 -39.99
C THR A 284 11.31 -19.31 -39.82
N VAL A 285 11.52 -19.96 -38.69
CA VAL A 285 12.63 -20.90 -38.41
C VAL A 285 12.06 -22.32 -38.34
#